data_18c7e19290915557e8f1b779bc2c3279
#
_entry.id   18c7e19290915557e8f1b779bc2c3279
#
_cell.length_a   1.000
_cell.length_b   1.000
_cell.length_c   1.000
_cell.angle_alpha   90.00
_cell.angle_beta   90.00
_cell.angle_gamma   90.00
#
_symmetry.space_group_name_H-M   'P 1'
#
loop_
_entity.id
_entity.type
_entity.pdbx_description
1 polymer ?
#
loop_
_entity_poly.entity_id
_entity_poly.type
_entity_poly.pdbx_seq_one_letter_code
_entity_poly.pdbx_strand_id
1 'polypeptide(L)'
;MALTERQEVDKIEIVGQFRAVQVRTATVIERDGEELTRSYHRHVIQAGEDYSAEDAEVQAVCAAVHTPEIIAAYEASVQETI
;
A
#
# COMPACT_ATOMS: atom_id res chain seq x y z
N MET A 1 9.10 -32.23 6.84
CA MET A 1 8.22 -31.16 7.30
C MET A 1 8.82 -29.83 6.91
N ALA A 2 8.13 -29.07 6.10
CA ALA A 2 8.62 -27.79 5.61
C ALA A 2 7.72 -26.65 6.05
N LEU A 3 8.31 -25.64 6.69
CA LEU A 3 7.63 -24.38 6.96
C LEU A 3 8.05 -23.40 5.90
N THR A 4 7.08 -22.73 5.31
CA THR A 4 7.33 -21.69 4.32
C THR A 4 6.67 -20.40 4.76
N GLU A 5 7.28 -19.30 4.39
CA GLU A 5 6.75 -17.98 4.66
C GLU A 5 6.63 -17.24 3.33
N ARG A 6 5.49 -16.60 3.12
CA ARG A 6 5.32 -15.72 1.97
C ARG A 6 4.62 -14.46 2.39
N GLN A 7 4.85 -13.41 1.63
CA GLN A 7 4.17 -12.14 1.84
C GLN A 7 3.39 -11.80 0.58
N GLU A 8 2.19 -11.24 0.78
CA GLU A 8 1.37 -10.83 -0.34
C GLU A 8 0.60 -9.58 0.01
N VAL A 9 0.47 -8.68 -0.95
CA VAL A 9 -0.43 -7.53 -0.81
C VAL A 9 -1.84 -8.08 -1.02
N ASP A 10 -2.65 -8.06 0.02
CA ASP A 10 -3.98 -8.64 -0.05
C ASP A 10 -5.10 -7.61 -0.07
N LYS A 11 -4.78 -6.34 0.14
CA LYS A 11 -5.77 -5.28 0.06
C LYS A 11 -5.12 -3.96 -0.28
N ILE A 12 -5.71 -3.24 -1.22
CA ILE A 12 -5.30 -1.90 -1.59
C ILE A 12 -6.56 -1.03 -1.57
N GLU A 13 -6.53 0.06 -0.79
CA GLU A 13 -7.66 0.98 -0.71
C GLU A 13 -7.22 2.38 -1.09
N ILE A 14 -8.08 3.08 -1.79
CA ILE A 14 -7.89 4.49 -2.14
C ILE A 14 -8.85 5.28 -1.27
N VAL A 15 -8.33 6.19 -0.45
CA VAL A 15 -9.10 6.86 0.58
C VAL A 15 -8.98 8.37 0.46
N GLY A 16 -10.13 9.04 0.49
CA GLY A 16 -10.20 10.49 0.60
C GLY A 16 -9.98 11.23 -0.70
N GLN A 17 -10.11 12.55 -0.60
CA GLN A 17 -10.01 13.43 -1.78
C GLN A 17 -8.60 13.51 -2.34
N PHE A 18 -7.58 13.20 -1.53
CA PHE A 18 -6.18 13.23 -1.99
C PHE A 18 -5.68 11.85 -2.34
N ARG A 19 -6.56 10.87 -2.41
CA ARG A 19 -6.27 9.51 -2.90
C ARG A 19 -5.11 8.85 -2.14
N ALA A 20 -5.16 8.90 -0.80
CA ALA A 20 -4.20 8.15 0.01
C ALA A 20 -4.35 6.66 -0.33
N VAL A 21 -3.25 5.99 -0.63
CA VAL A 21 -3.28 4.58 -0.98
C VAL A 21 -2.89 3.79 0.26
N GLN A 22 -3.84 3.02 0.80
CA GLN A 22 -3.60 2.16 1.95
C GLN A 22 -3.33 0.75 1.47
N VAL A 23 -2.22 0.19 1.92
CA VAL A 23 -1.77 -1.14 1.49
C VAL A 23 -1.73 -2.06 2.71
N ARG A 24 -2.36 -3.21 2.59
CA ARG A 24 -2.28 -4.25 3.61
C ARG A 24 -1.46 -5.41 3.05
N THR A 25 -0.40 -5.79 3.76
CA THR A 25 0.44 -6.91 3.40
C THR A 25 0.20 -8.04 4.39
N ALA A 26 -0.12 -9.22 3.88
CA ALA A 26 -0.30 -10.41 4.69
C ALA A 26 1.00 -11.21 4.69
N THR A 27 1.42 -11.66 5.87
CA THR A 27 2.51 -12.62 6.01
C THR A 27 1.88 -13.95 6.39
N VAL A 28 2.06 -14.94 5.54
CA VAL A 28 1.43 -16.24 5.68
C VAL A 28 2.50 -17.30 5.97
N ILE A 29 2.28 -18.04 7.04
CA ILE A 29 3.15 -19.16 7.41
C ILE A 29 2.40 -20.45 7.11
N GLU A 30 3.02 -21.31 6.33
CA GLU A 30 2.42 -22.58 5.92
C GLU A 30 3.31 -23.76 6.29
N ARG A 31 2.66 -24.87 6.57
CA ARG A 31 3.34 -26.15 6.78
C ARG A 31 2.75 -27.14 5.79
N ASP A 32 3.63 -27.71 4.94
CA ASP A 32 3.22 -28.72 3.95
C ASP A 32 2.02 -28.27 3.12
N GLY A 33 1.99 -26.98 2.75
CA GLY A 33 0.93 -26.40 1.92
C GLY A 33 -0.29 -25.95 2.69
N GLU A 34 -0.32 -26.15 4.02
CA GLU A 34 -1.45 -25.77 4.85
C GLU A 34 -1.12 -24.50 5.64
N GLU A 35 -1.98 -23.51 5.56
CA GLU A 35 -1.79 -22.24 6.26
C GLU A 35 -1.95 -22.45 7.76
N LEU A 36 -0.91 -22.08 8.53
CA LEU A 36 -0.93 -22.17 9.98
C LEU A 36 -1.30 -20.85 10.63
N THR A 37 -0.80 -19.74 10.11
CA THR A 37 -1.06 -18.43 10.70
C THR A 37 -0.91 -17.36 9.63
N ARG A 38 -1.56 -16.23 9.88
CA ARG A 38 -1.53 -15.08 8.99
C ARG A 38 -1.50 -13.82 9.85
N SER A 39 -0.58 -12.93 9.53
CA SER A 39 -0.50 -11.63 10.19
C SER A 39 -0.53 -10.54 9.14
N TYR A 40 -0.85 -9.31 9.57
CA TYR A 40 -1.04 -8.20 8.64
C TYR A 40 -0.20 -7.01 9.04
N HIS A 41 0.27 -6.31 8.02
CA HIS A 41 0.96 -5.04 8.20
C HIS A 41 0.32 -4.03 7.23
N ARG A 42 0.03 -2.83 7.72
CA ARG A 42 -0.56 -1.77 6.90
C ARG A 42 0.38 -0.59 6.80
N HIS A 43 0.43 -0.01 5.62
CA HIS A 43 1.12 1.25 5.42
C HIS A 43 0.35 2.12 4.43
N VAL A 44 0.66 3.41 4.39
CA VAL A 44 -0.05 4.38 3.58
C VAL A 44 0.96 5.13 2.72
N ILE A 45 0.58 5.34 1.46
CA ILE A 45 1.37 6.15 0.53
C ILE A 45 0.54 7.39 0.22
N GLN A 46 1.06 8.55 0.62
CA GLN A 46 0.39 9.83 0.35
C GLN A 46 0.74 10.33 -1.05
N ALA A 47 -0.10 11.23 -1.56
CA ALA A 47 0.14 11.81 -2.89
C ALA A 47 1.51 12.52 -2.91
N GLY A 48 2.32 12.20 -3.90
CA GLY A 48 3.65 12.77 -4.05
C GLY A 48 4.77 11.99 -3.41
N GLU A 49 4.46 10.97 -2.62
CA GLU A 49 5.51 10.12 -2.05
C GLU A 49 6.07 9.17 -3.10
N ASP A 50 7.34 8.78 -2.91
CA ASP A 50 8.01 7.83 -3.78
C ASP A 50 7.44 6.43 -3.52
N TYR A 51 6.95 5.78 -4.56
CA TYR A 51 6.40 4.42 -4.46
C TYR A 51 7.21 3.42 -5.29
N SER A 52 8.43 3.77 -5.67
CA SER A 52 9.24 2.92 -6.55
C SER A 52 9.64 1.58 -5.91
N ALA A 53 9.64 1.51 -4.57
CA ALA A 53 9.98 0.27 -3.85
C ALA A 53 8.75 -0.60 -3.56
N GLU A 54 7.56 -0.14 -3.96
CA GLU A 54 6.33 -0.87 -3.69
C GLU A 54 6.13 -2.02 -4.67
N ASP A 55 5.23 -2.93 -4.31
CA ASP A 55 4.78 -3.99 -5.20
C ASP A 55 4.26 -3.39 -6.52
N ALA A 56 4.42 -4.14 -7.61
CA ALA A 56 4.06 -3.64 -8.94
C ALA A 56 2.60 -3.19 -9.04
N GLU A 57 1.68 -3.93 -8.41
CA GLU A 57 0.26 -3.56 -8.40
C GLU A 57 0.04 -2.25 -7.64
N VAL A 58 0.73 -2.07 -6.51
CA VAL A 58 0.65 -0.83 -5.74
C VAL A 58 1.19 0.34 -6.55
N GLN A 59 2.31 0.13 -7.25
CA GLN A 59 2.88 1.17 -8.12
C GLN A 59 1.87 1.58 -9.20
N ALA A 60 1.19 0.61 -9.82
CA ALA A 60 0.21 0.90 -10.86
C ALA A 60 -0.97 1.71 -10.30
N VAL A 61 -1.45 1.37 -9.11
CA VAL A 61 -2.53 2.10 -8.46
C VAL A 61 -2.09 3.54 -8.15
N CYS A 62 -0.92 3.71 -7.57
CA CYS A 62 -0.40 5.05 -7.26
C CYS A 62 -0.24 5.89 -8.52
N ALA A 63 0.29 5.30 -9.58
CA ALA A 63 0.46 6.01 -10.85
C ALA A 63 -0.89 6.49 -11.42
N ALA A 64 -1.93 5.68 -11.23
CA ALA A 64 -3.26 6.01 -11.75
C ALA A 64 -3.95 7.12 -10.95
N VAL A 65 -3.78 7.15 -9.62
CA VAL A 65 -4.55 8.05 -8.75
C VAL A 65 -3.76 9.26 -8.26
N HIS A 66 -2.44 9.17 -8.18
CA HIS A 66 -1.59 10.30 -7.75
C HIS A 66 -1.19 11.13 -8.97
N THR A 67 -2.19 11.81 -9.55
CA THR A 67 -1.99 12.70 -10.69
C THR A 67 -1.31 14.00 -10.25
N PRO A 68 -0.74 14.77 -11.17
CA PRO A 68 -0.15 16.07 -10.80
C PRO A 68 -1.15 16.98 -10.08
N GLU A 69 -2.42 16.96 -10.47
CA GLU A 69 -3.47 17.78 -9.83
C GLU A 69 -3.69 17.33 -8.38
N ILE A 70 -3.74 16.03 -8.14
CA ILE A 70 -3.94 15.50 -6.78
C ILE A 70 -2.72 15.80 -5.91
N ILE A 71 -1.52 15.62 -6.45
CA ILE A 71 -0.29 15.92 -5.71
C ILE A 71 -0.23 17.37 -5.32
N ALA A 72 -0.54 18.28 -6.26
CA ALA A 72 -0.53 19.71 -5.99
C ALA A 72 -1.58 20.09 -4.93
N ALA A 73 -2.76 19.51 -5.00
CA ALA A 73 -3.84 19.76 -4.03
C ALA A 73 -3.44 19.29 -2.64
N TYR A 74 -2.82 18.12 -2.55
CA TYR A 74 -2.36 17.59 -1.26
C TYR A 74 -1.28 18.46 -0.64
N GLU A 75 -0.30 18.86 -1.43
CA GLU A 75 0.78 19.72 -0.95
C GLU A 75 0.25 21.08 -0.48
N ALA A 76 -0.72 21.64 -1.19
CA ALA A 76 -1.35 22.89 -0.78
C ALA A 76 -2.09 22.73 0.55
N SER A 77 -2.78 21.60 0.75
CA SER A 77 -3.51 21.37 2.00
C SER A 77 -2.59 21.22 3.19
N VAL A 78 -1.43 20.60 3.00
CA VAL A 78 -0.44 20.44 4.06
C VAL A 78 0.14 21.79 4.45
N GLN A 79 0.41 22.65 3.48
CA GLN A 79 0.92 23.99 3.75
C GLN A 79 -0.09 24.86 4.50
N GLU A 80 -1.37 24.68 4.24
CA GLU A 80 -2.43 25.45 4.89
C GLU A 80 -2.57 25.12 6.37
N THR A 81 -2.10 23.97 6.80
CA THR A 81 -2.25 23.52 8.18
C THR A 81 -1.12 24.00 9.09
N ILE A 82 -0.16 24.71 8.58
CA ILE A 82 0.99 25.21 9.34
C ILE A 82 0.67 26.50 10.09
#